data_cd187eca8c55c2bcf740bf6f2fd6c0b7
#
_entry.id   cd187eca8c55c2bcf740bf6f2fd6c0b7
#
_cell.length_a   1.000
_cell.length_b   1.000
_cell.length_c   1.000
_cell.angle_alpha   90.00
_cell.angle_beta   90.00
_cell.angle_gamma   90.00
#
_symmetry.space_group_name_H-M   'P 1'
#
loop_
_entity.id
_entity.type
_entity.pdbx_description
1 polymer ?
#
loop_
_entity_poly.entity_id
_entity_poly.type
_entity_poly.pdbx_seq_one_letter_code
_entity_poly.pdbx_strand_id
1 'polypeptide(L)'
;MILQDFSDIGYKVKYKILNAADYGVPQTRQRVIIVGVRNDVDWEYQYPAPTHDSKGNNGLPLWVSVSDAMAPIPDPDEPNDLPNHTYSKYKLNINGYLGHRLLDPDKPAPTVTARGDSKGGVVIHPHPNGQRRMSCRELAAVQSFPLDYEFSGNNSSVYRQIGNAVPPLLGYAVANVFNQYGGDKNA
;
A
#
# COMPACT_ATOMS: atom_id res chain seq x y z
N MET A 1 -26.68 10.02 0.31
CA MET A 1 -25.72 8.89 0.36
C MET A 1 -24.70 9.10 -0.76
N ILE A 2 -23.40 8.90 -0.55
CA ILE A 2 -22.28 9.32 -1.44
C ILE A 2 -22.55 9.10 -2.94
N LEU A 3 -23.03 7.92 -3.34
CA LEU A 3 -23.28 7.63 -4.76
C LEU A 3 -24.37 8.52 -5.36
N GLN A 4 -25.42 8.80 -4.59
CA GLN A 4 -26.51 9.70 -4.99
C GLN A 4 -26.01 11.13 -5.10
N ASP A 5 -25.24 11.59 -4.12
CA ASP A 5 -24.69 12.94 -4.10
C ASP A 5 -23.82 13.22 -5.36
N PHE A 6 -23.02 12.24 -5.78
CA PHE A 6 -22.26 12.34 -7.05
C PHE A 6 -23.16 12.28 -8.27
N SER A 7 -24.21 11.47 -8.28
CA SER A 7 -25.16 11.39 -9.38
C SER A 7 -25.91 12.71 -9.55
N ASP A 8 -26.32 13.34 -8.44
CA ASP A 8 -27.07 14.60 -8.44
C ASP A 8 -26.24 15.77 -9.00
N ILE A 9 -24.92 15.72 -8.88
CA ILE A 9 -24.01 16.71 -9.46
C ILE A 9 -23.46 16.32 -10.84
N GLY A 10 -24.05 15.32 -11.49
CA GLY A 10 -23.81 15.00 -12.89
C GLY A 10 -22.69 13.98 -13.18
N TYR A 11 -22.49 12.99 -12.28
CA TYR A 11 -21.52 11.91 -12.50
C TYR A 11 -22.18 10.53 -12.59
N LYS A 12 -21.72 9.72 -13.53
CA LYS A 12 -21.93 8.26 -13.54
C LYS A 12 -20.91 7.64 -12.59
N VAL A 13 -21.36 7.03 -11.49
CA VAL A 13 -20.48 6.55 -10.43
C VAL A 13 -20.46 5.02 -10.36
N LYS A 14 -19.25 4.48 -10.28
CA LYS A 14 -18.99 3.06 -9.97
C LYS A 14 -18.14 2.94 -8.71
N TYR A 15 -18.27 1.82 -8.01
CA TYR A 15 -17.36 1.48 -6.93
C TYR A 15 -17.00 0.00 -6.95
N LYS A 16 -15.81 -0.31 -6.46
CA LYS A 16 -15.33 -1.68 -6.29
C LYS A 16 -14.39 -1.75 -5.10
N ILE A 17 -14.42 -2.86 -4.37
CA ILE A 17 -13.40 -3.14 -3.35
C ILE A 17 -12.23 -3.80 -4.08
N LEU A 18 -11.06 -3.19 -3.98
CA LEU A 18 -9.82 -3.74 -4.50
C LEU A 18 -8.90 -4.13 -3.34
N ASN A 19 -8.20 -5.26 -3.49
CA ASN A 19 -7.13 -5.66 -2.58
C ASN A 19 -5.78 -5.29 -3.20
N ALA A 20 -4.97 -4.52 -2.50
CA ALA A 20 -3.68 -4.05 -2.99
C ALA A 20 -2.73 -5.20 -3.39
N ALA A 21 -2.80 -6.34 -2.68
CA ALA A 21 -1.99 -7.52 -3.01
C ALA A 21 -2.25 -8.05 -4.43
N ASP A 22 -3.46 -7.89 -4.96
CA ASP A 22 -3.82 -8.31 -6.31
C ASP A 22 -3.13 -7.46 -7.39
N TYR A 23 -2.45 -6.39 -7.00
CA TYR A 23 -1.74 -5.45 -7.89
C TYR A 23 -0.23 -5.36 -7.55
N GLY A 24 0.33 -6.40 -6.94
CA GLY A 24 1.76 -6.50 -6.64
C GLY A 24 2.22 -5.71 -5.41
N VAL A 25 1.30 -5.19 -4.60
CA VAL A 25 1.65 -4.57 -3.33
C VAL A 25 1.91 -5.66 -2.28
N PRO A 26 3.04 -5.65 -1.55
CA PRO A 26 3.36 -6.66 -0.53
C PRO A 26 2.50 -6.52 0.74
N GLN A 27 1.20 -6.25 0.56
CA GLN A 27 0.27 -5.98 1.66
C GLN A 27 -1.16 -6.35 1.28
N THR A 28 -1.83 -7.09 2.14
CA THR A 28 -3.28 -7.27 2.07
C THR A 28 -3.97 -6.04 2.61
N ARG A 29 -4.46 -5.20 1.70
CA ARG A 29 -5.13 -3.94 2.01
C ARG A 29 -6.33 -3.76 1.11
N GLN A 30 -7.51 -3.95 1.64
CA GLN A 30 -8.76 -3.72 0.91
C GLN A 30 -9.17 -2.25 1.02
N ARG A 31 -9.55 -1.66 -0.12
CA ARG A 31 -10.08 -0.29 -0.20
C ARG A 31 -11.23 -0.23 -1.17
N VAL A 32 -12.26 0.52 -0.79
CA VAL A 32 -13.31 0.91 -1.72
C VAL A 32 -12.74 2.00 -2.62
N ILE A 33 -12.71 1.73 -3.91
CA ILE A 33 -12.34 2.70 -4.93
C ILE A 33 -13.64 3.16 -5.61
N ILE A 34 -13.90 4.45 -5.54
CA ILE A 34 -15.06 5.09 -6.15
C ILE A 34 -14.55 5.91 -7.33
N VAL A 35 -15.11 5.69 -8.51
CA VAL A 35 -14.77 6.46 -9.72
C VAL A 35 -16.05 7.05 -10.28
N GLY A 36 -16.05 8.37 -10.50
CA GLY A 36 -17.12 9.10 -11.15
C GLY A 36 -16.67 9.61 -12.52
N VAL A 37 -17.41 9.28 -13.57
CA VAL A 37 -17.23 9.84 -14.91
C VAL A 37 -18.34 10.84 -15.14
N ARG A 38 -18.01 12.06 -15.55
CA ARG A 38 -18.99 13.14 -15.78
C ARG A 38 -19.97 12.73 -16.89
N ASN A 39 -21.25 13.10 -16.76
CA ASN A 39 -22.32 12.61 -17.63
C ASN A 39 -22.17 12.99 -19.09
N ASP A 40 -21.47 14.10 -19.40
CA ASP A 40 -21.19 14.58 -20.75
C ASP A 40 -20.00 13.88 -21.42
N VAL A 41 -19.32 12.98 -20.70
CA VAL A 41 -18.24 12.16 -21.21
C VAL A 41 -18.79 10.80 -21.62
N ASP A 42 -18.67 10.48 -22.90
CA ASP A 42 -19.09 9.17 -23.43
C ASP A 42 -17.98 8.12 -23.27
N TRP A 43 -17.76 7.77 -22.01
CA TRP A 43 -16.81 6.76 -21.58
C TRP A 43 -17.26 6.09 -20.31
N GLU A 44 -16.96 4.81 -20.17
CA GLU A 44 -17.29 4.03 -18.98
C GLU A 44 -16.02 3.46 -18.34
N TYR A 45 -15.74 3.85 -17.12
CA TYR A 45 -14.58 3.33 -16.38
C TYR A 45 -14.73 1.83 -16.11
N GLN A 46 -13.70 1.06 -16.45
CA GLN A 46 -13.56 -0.36 -16.11
C GLN A 46 -12.45 -0.53 -15.08
N TYR A 47 -12.73 -1.24 -13.98
CA TYR A 47 -11.69 -1.50 -12.98
C TYR A 47 -10.59 -2.38 -13.53
N PRO A 48 -9.31 -2.11 -13.17
CA PRO A 48 -8.20 -2.91 -13.65
C PRO A 48 -8.36 -4.38 -13.25
N ALA A 49 -7.94 -5.29 -14.13
CA ALA A 49 -7.81 -6.70 -13.81
C ALA A 49 -6.66 -6.91 -12.80
N PRO A 50 -6.76 -7.89 -11.89
CA PRO A 50 -5.65 -8.30 -11.05
C PRO A 50 -4.41 -8.68 -11.87
N THR A 51 -3.23 -8.35 -11.37
CA THR A 51 -1.93 -8.74 -11.95
C THR A 51 -1.25 -9.84 -11.14
N HIS A 52 -1.73 -10.11 -9.91
CA HIS A 52 -1.22 -11.13 -8.98
C HIS A 52 -2.39 -11.88 -8.35
N ASP A 53 -2.14 -13.09 -7.86
CA ASP A 53 -3.14 -13.92 -7.19
C ASP A 53 -2.52 -14.68 -6.01
N SER A 54 -3.32 -14.95 -4.97
CA SER A 54 -2.86 -15.65 -3.77
C SER A 54 -2.42 -17.09 -4.00
N LYS A 55 -2.83 -17.71 -5.11
CA LYS A 55 -2.58 -19.13 -5.47
C LYS A 55 -1.96 -19.27 -6.85
N GLY A 56 -1.68 -18.18 -7.55
CA GLY A 56 -1.19 -18.23 -8.93
C GLY A 56 -2.26 -18.71 -9.94
N ASN A 57 -3.53 -18.52 -9.63
CA ASN A 57 -4.61 -18.91 -10.53
C ASN A 57 -4.50 -18.15 -11.85
N ASN A 58 -4.98 -18.76 -12.94
CA ASN A 58 -4.97 -18.20 -14.29
C ASN A 58 -3.59 -17.79 -14.80
N GLY A 59 -2.51 -18.39 -14.28
CA GLY A 59 -1.13 -18.08 -14.66
C GLY A 59 -0.61 -16.74 -14.12
N LEU A 60 -1.33 -16.12 -13.19
CA LEU A 60 -0.85 -14.90 -12.53
C LEU A 60 0.28 -15.21 -11.55
N PRO A 61 1.25 -14.30 -11.39
CA PRO A 61 2.23 -14.38 -10.31
C PRO A 61 1.56 -14.47 -8.93
N LEU A 62 2.24 -15.11 -7.98
CA LEU A 62 1.82 -15.08 -6.58
C LEU A 62 1.90 -13.67 -6.02
N TRP A 63 1.12 -13.40 -4.97
CA TRP A 63 1.25 -12.17 -4.20
C TRP A 63 2.68 -11.98 -3.72
N VAL A 64 3.16 -10.75 -3.80
CA VAL A 64 4.50 -10.36 -3.34
C VAL A 64 4.56 -10.46 -1.81
N SER A 65 5.59 -11.14 -1.31
CA SER A 65 5.79 -11.35 0.13
C SER A 65 6.51 -10.15 0.79
N VAL A 66 6.53 -10.17 2.13
CA VAL A 66 7.32 -9.21 2.91
C VAL A 66 8.82 -9.39 2.62
N SER A 67 9.31 -10.64 2.53
CA SER A 67 10.72 -10.90 2.23
C SER A 67 11.12 -10.41 0.85
N ASP A 68 10.29 -10.58 -0.17
CA ASP A 68 10.56 -10.05 -1.52
C ASP A 68 10.69 -8.52 -1.51
N ALA A 69 9.77 -7.84 -0.81
CA ALA A 69 9.80 -6.38 -0.70
C ALA A 69 11.01 -5.85 0.06
N MET A 70 11.52 -6.62 1.03
CA MET A 70 12.62 -6.22 1.90
C MET A 70 13.99 -6.68 1.38
N ALA A 71 14.03 -7.60 0.41
CA ALA A 71 15.29 -8.16 -0.11
C ALA A 71 16.34 -7.10 -0.52
N PRO A 72 15.99 -5.95 -1.13
CA PRO A 72 16.94 -4.93 -1.50
C PRO A 72 17.31 -3.95 -0.35
N ILE A 73 16.74 -4.12 0.86
CA ILE A 73 16.87 -3.18 1.98
C ILE A 73 17.85 -3.78 3.01
N PRO A 74 18.99 -3.12 3.28
CA PRO A 74 19.92 -3.58 4.31
C PRO A 74 19.33 -3.45 5.72
N ASP A 75 20.02 -3.95 6.74
CA ASP A 75 19.61 -3.65 8.12
C ASP A 75 19.80 -2.16 8.42
N PRO A 76 18.83 -1.49 9.08
CA PRO A 76 18.93 -0.05 9.37
C PRO A 76 20.06 0.33 10.33
N ASP A 77 20.65 -0.62 11.05
CA ASP A 77 21.81 -0.40 11.90
C ASP A 77 23.15 -0.62 11.12
N GLU A 78 23.10 -1.04 9.85
CA GLU A 78 24.24 -1.11 8.93
C GLU A 78 24.39 0.21 8.13
N PRO A 79 25.63 0.58 7.69
CA PRO A 79 25.84 1.73 6.84
C PRO A 79 25.01 1.64 5.54
N ASN A 80 24.17 2.65 5.30
CA ASN A 80 23.36 2.74 4.10
C ASN A 80 22.91 4.19 3.83
N ASP A 81 22.55 4.49 2.59
CA ASP A 81 22.11 5.83 2.14
C ASP A 81 20.58 5.88 1.88
N LEU A 82 19.82 4.88 2.34
CA LEU A 82 18.38 4.86 2.11
C LEU A 82 17.66 5.94 2.94
N PRO A 83 16.86 6.80 2.33
CA PRO A 83 16.13 7.84 3.05
C PRO A 83 15.11 7.24 4.01
N ASN A 84 14.95 7.86 5.18
CA ASN A 84 14.01 7.43 6.21
C ASN A 84 14.21 5.98 6.71
N HIS A 85 15.41 5.43 6.59
CA HIS A 85 15.70 4.07 7.02
C HIS A 85 16.04 4.00 8.51
N THR A 86 15.11 4.44 9.34
CA THR A 86 15.19 4.45 10.80
C THR A 86 13.96 3.80 11.41
N TYR A 87 14.08 3.24 12.60
CA TYR A 87 12.99 2.55 13.26
C TYR A 87 12.77 3.03 14.71
N SER A 88 11.57 2.75 15.24
CA SER A 88 11.21 3.05 16.59
C SER A 88 11.94 2.13 17.57
N LYS A 89 12.67 2.71 18.55
CA LYS A 89 13.32 1.98 19.66
C LYS A 89 12.34 1.62 20.79
N TYR A 90 11.03 1.86 20.62
CA TYR A 90 10.03 1.49 21.61
C TYR A 90 9.99 -0.03 21.82
N LYS A 91 9.82 -0.45 23.09
CA LYS A 91 9.85 -1.85 23.51
C LYS A 91 8.95 -2.72 22.63
N LEU A 92 9.54 -3.74 22.05
CA LEU A 92 8.83 -4.76 21.30
C LEU A 92 8.14 -5.73 22.26
N ASN A 93 6.87 -6.01 22.02
CA ASN A 93 6.13 -7.03 22.73
C ASN A 93 5.41 -7.90 21.70
N ILE A 94 5.82 -9.16 21.55
CA ILE A 94 5.22 -10.10 20.59
C ILE A 94 4.23 -10.97 21.38
N ASN A 95 2.93 -10.73 21.18
CA ASN A 95 1.85 -11.43 21.87
C ASN A 95 0.70 -11.88 20.93
N GLY A 96 0.91 -11.77 19.61
CA GLY A 96 -0.05 -12.20 18.58
C GLY A 96 -1.18 -11.23 18.29
N TYR A 97 -1.36 -10.16 19.06
CA TYR A 97 -2.36 -9.12 18.77
C TYR A 97 -1.88 -8.14 17.71
N LEU A 98 -2.82 -7.39 17.13
CA LEU A 98 -2.55 -6.39 16.11
C LEU A 98 -1.41 -5.44 16.52
N GLY A 99 -0.39 -5.28 15.66
CA GLY A 99 0.79 -4.47 15.95
C GLY A 99 1.81 -5.13 16.89
N HIS A 100 1.49 -6.31 17.41
CA HIS A 100 2.37 -7.16 18.21
C HIS A 100 2.50 -8.57 17.62
N ARG A 101 1.96 -8.78 16.41
CA ARG A 101 2.09 -10.02 15.67
C ARG A 101 3.35 -9.97 14.83
N LEU A 102 4.16 -11.01 14.93
CA LEU A 102 5.28 -11.21 14.02
C LEU A 102 4.76 -11.34 12.59
N LEU A 103 5.40 -10.68 11.65
CA LEU A 103 5.08 -10.83 10.25
C LEU A 103 5.61 -12.19 9.74
N ASP A 104 4.81 -12.83 8.91
CA ASP A 104 5.23 -14.00 8.13
C ASP A 104 6.02 -13.46 6.92
N PRO A 105 7.33 -13.78 6.80
CA PRO A 105 8.16 -13.25 5.72
C PRO A 105 7.69 -13.72 4.33
N ASP A 106 7.05 -14.89 4.25
CA ASP A 106 6.65 -15.52 2.99
C ASP A 106 5.24 -15.10 2.53
N LYS A 107 4.62 -14.14 3.23
CA LYS A 107 3.30 -13.62 2.92
C LYS A 107 3.28 -12.11 2.80
N PRO A 108 2.28 -11.52 2.11
CA PRO A 108 2.03 -10.10 2.19
C PRO A 108 1.75 -9.66 3.64
N ALA A 109 2.21 -8.49 4.02
CA ALA A 109 1.91 -7.92 5.33
C ALA A 109 0.40 -7.67 5.49
N PRO A 110 -0.13 -7.70 6.72
CA PRO A 110 -1.42 -7.12 7.01
C PRO A 110 -1.40 -5.61 6.78
N THR A 111 -2.59 -5.00 6.74
CA THR A 111 -2.71 -3.56 6.49
C THR A 111 -1.82 -2.72 7.40
N VAL A 112 -0.91 -1.95 6.80
CA VAL A 112 -0.14 -0.89 7.47
C VAL A 112 -1.08 0.24 7.83
N THR A 113 -1.14 0.61 9.10
CA THR A 113 -2.04 1.63 9.61
C THR A 113 -1.32 2.95 9.88
N ALA A 114 -2.08 4.06 9.89
CA ALA A 114 -1.55 5.41 10.11
C ALA A 114 -1.25 5.75 11.58
N ARG A 115 -1.47 4.83 12.51
CA ARG A 115 -1.21 5.05 13.92
C ARG A 115 0.26 4.80 14.26
N GLY A 116 1.15 5.71 13.84
CA GLY A 116 2.43 5.90 14.51
C GLY A 116 2.24 6.98 15.55
N ASP A 117 1.93 6.64 16.80
CA ASP A 117 2.06 7.63 17.85
C ASP A 117 3.54 7.91 18.11
N SER A 118 3.85 9.04 18.78
CA SER A 118 5.22 9.47 19.10
C SER A 118 6.00 8.47 19.97
N LYS A 119 5.35 7.42 20.44
CA LYS A 119 5.92 6.37 21.29
C LYS A 119 6.15 5.05 20.55
N GLY A 120 6.06 5.05 19.20
CA GLY A 120 6.18 3.82 18.41
C GLY A 120 5.06 2.83 18.70
N GLY A 121 3.84 3.37 18.87
CA GLY A 121 2.70 2.63 19.37
C GLY A 121 2.42 1.32 18.67
N VAL A 122 1.53 0.59 19.26
CA VAL A 122 1.05 -0.79 19.04
C VAL A 122 0.82 -1.19 17.57
N VAL A 123 1.08 -0.33 16.61
CA VAL A 123 0.61 -0.45 15.22
C VAL A 123 1.73 -0.47 14.18
N ILE A 124 3.01 -0.28 14.60
CA ILE A 124 4.15 -0.50 13.72
C ILE A 124 4.50 -1.98 13.82
N HIS A 125 4.39 -2.68 12.72
CA HIS A 125 4.65 -4.12 12.68
C HIS A 125 6.03 -4.47 13.22
N PRO A 126 6.16 -5.54 14.02
CA PRO A 126 7.46 -6.15 14.29
C PRO A 126 8.10 -6.60 12.98
N HIS A 127 9.41 -6.41 12.85
CA HIS A 127 10.17 -7.00 11.75
C HIS A 127 10.11 -8.55 11.84
N PRO A 128 10.12 -9.29 10.72
CA PRO A 128 10.05 -10.76 10.73
C PRO A 128 11.08 -11.45 11.62
N ASN A 129 12.28 -10.83 11.83
CA ASN A 129 13.29 -11.39 12.74
C ASN A 129 12.92 -11.32 14.24
N GLY A 130 11.85 -10.63 14.60
CA GLY A 130 11.36 -10.51 15.97
C GLY A 130 12.22 -9.66 16.92
N GLN A 131 13.25 -8.98 16.44
CA GLN A 131 14.21 -8.24 17.27
C GLN A 131 13.90 -6.75 17.38
N ARG A 132 13.24 -6.18 16.38
CA ARG A 132 12.89 -4.76 16.28
C ARG A 132 11.56 -4.53 15.58
N ARG A 133 11.12 -3.31 15.55
CA ARG A 133 10.02 -2.88 14.68
C ARG A 133 10.55 -2.61 13.27
N MET A 134 9.68 -2.71 12.29
CA MET A 134 10.04 -2.31 10.93
C MET A 134 10.42 -0.82 10.88
N SER A 135 11.45 -0.51 10.11
CA SER A 135 11.82 0.87 9.82
C SER A 135 10.75 1.58 8.98
N CYS A 136 10.84 2.90 8.90
CA CYS A 136 9.98 3.66 8.00
C CYS A 136 10.19 3.22 6.54
N ARG A 137 11.45 2.96 6.13
CA ARG A 137 11.76 2.50 4.76
C ARG A 137 11.19 1.12 4.46
N GLU A 138 11.31 0.17 5.37
CA GLU A 138 10.75 -1.16 5.22
C GLU A 138 9.22 -1.12 5.10
N LEU A 139 8.53 -0.32 5.93
CA LEU A 139 7.09 -0.15 5.80
C LEU A 139 6.69 0.60 4.53
N ALA A 140 7.52 1.54 4.06
CA ALA A 140 7.29 2.20 2.77
C ALA A 140 7.40 1.22 1.61
N ALA A 141 8.37 0.30 1.63
CA ALA A 141 8.49 -0.78 0.63
C ALA A 141 7.29 -1.73 0.67
N VAL A 142 6.82 -2.11 1.85
CA VAL A 142 5.58 -2.90 2.03
C VAL A 142 4.34 -2.17 1.50
N GLN A 143 4.36 -0.82 1.48
CA GLN A 143 3.35 0.00 0.81
C GLN A 143 3.65 0.24 -0.67
N SER A 144 4.69 -0.40 -1.23
CA SER A 144 5.14 -0.23 -2.61
C SER A 144 5.67 1.17 -2.98
N PHE A 145 6.13 1.96 -2.01
CA PHE A 145 6.87 3.19 -2.34
C PHE A 145 8.25 2.85 -2.92
N PRO A 146 8.75 3.63 -3.89
CA PRO A 146 10.12 3.52 -4.38
C PRO A 146 11.15 3.67 -3.23
N LEU A 147 12.29 3.00 -3.34
CA LEU A 147 13.31 3.02 -2.27
C LEU A 147 13.95 4.39 -2.08
N ASP A 148 13.97 5.20 -3.09
CA ASP A 148 14.51 6.57 -3.12
C ASP A 148 13.48 7.65 -2.73
N TYR A 149 12.22 7.28 -2.51
CA TYR A 149 11.19 8.24 -2.14
C TYR A 149 11.43 8.81 -0.72
N GLU A 150 11.56 10.13 -0.61
CA GLU A 150 11.79 10.81 0.66
C GLU A 150 10.50 11.29 1.32
N PHE A 151 10.32 10.93 2.59
CA PHE A 151 9.25 11.46 3.43
C PHE A 151 9.79 12.57 4.32
N SER A 152 8.97 13.61 4.55
CA SER A 152 9.34 14.73 5.40
C SER A 152 8.87 14.56 6.85
N GLY A 153 9.70 15.05 7.78
CA GLY A 153 9.37 15.09 9.21
C GLY A 153 9.99 13.98 10.03
N ASN A 154 9.58 13.85 11.28
CA ASN A 154 10.10 12.83 12.19
C ASN A 154 9.47 11.45 11.91
N ASN A 155 10.04 10.39 12.50
CA ASN A 155 9.59 9.01 12.28
C ASN A 155 8.07 8.82 12.49
N SER A 156 7.48 9.43 13.53
CA SER A 156 6.05 9.30 13.77
C SER A 156 5.21 9.92 12.65
N SER A 157 5.67 11.04 12.09
CA SER A 157 5.04 11.66 10.92
C SER A 157 5.18 10.78 9.69
N VAL A 158 6.37 10.22 9.44
CA VAL A 158 6.64 9.33 8.31
C VAL A 158 5.79 8.06 8.39
N TYR A 159 5.74 7.38 9.52
CA TYR A 159 4.86 6.21 9.70
C TYR A 159 3.39 6.53 9.41
N ARG A 160 2.92 7.71 9.83
CA ARG A 160 1.56 8.16 9.57
C ARG A 160 1.32 8.46 8.10
N GLN A 161 2.26 9.08 7.41
CA GLN A 161 2.19 9.33 5.97
C GLN A 161 2.10 8.01 5.20
N ILE A 162 2.98 7.06 5.50
CA ILE A 162 2.97 5.73 4.88
C ILE A 162 1.62 5.03 5.10
N GLY A 163 1.14 4.98 6.34
CA GLY A 163 -0.11 4.26 6.65
C GLY A 163 -1.37 4.91 6.05
N ASN A 164 -1.39 6.24 5.86
CA ASN A 164 -2.49 6.96 5.22
C ASN A 164 -2.47 6.89 3.70
N ALA A 165 -1.34 6.55 3.11
CA ALA A 165 -1.20 6.55 1.66
C ALA A 165 -2.06 5.47 1.00
N VAL A 166 -2.46 5.76 -0.23
CA VAL A 166 -2.81 4.73 -1.20
C VAL A 166 -1.51 4.10 -1.69
N PRO A 167 -1.36 2.77 -1.66
CA PRO A 167 -0.15 2.13 -2.17
C PRO A 167 0.11 2.56 -3.63
N PRO A 168 1.33 3.04 -3.98
CA PRO A 168 1.63 3.52 -5.33
C PRO A 168 1.26 2.57 -6.45
N LEU A 169 1.54 1.26 -6.32
CA LEU A 169 1.16 0.28 -7.34
C LEU A 169 -0.36 0.14 -7.51
N LEU A 170 -1.14 0.19 -6.42
CA LEU A 170 -2.59 0.20 -6.51
C LEU A 170 -3.10 1.49 -7.17
N GLY A 171 -2.53 2.64 -6.78
CA GLY A 171 -2.83 3.93 -7.39
C GLY A 171 -2.53 3.94 -8.88
N TYR A 172 -1.37 3.40 -9.26
CA TYR A 172 -0.97 3.25 -10.67
C TYR A 172 -1.95 2.36 -11.45
N ALA A 173 -2.32 1.19 -10.91
CA ALA A 173 -3.26 0.29 -11.58
C ALA A 173 -4.61 0.97 -11.84
N VAL A 174 -5.15 1.69 -10.86
CA VAL A 174 -6.41 2.43 -11.00
C VAL A 174 -6.28 3.59 -11.98
N ALA A 175 -5.20 4.37 -11.90
CA ALA A 175 -4.98 5.53 -12.75
C ALA A 175 -4.67 5.16 -14.21
N ASN A 176 -3.95 4.06 -14.43
CA ASN A 176 -3.54 3.64 -15.79
C ASN A 176 -4.72 3.32 -16.71
N VAL A 177 -5.88 2.98 -16.14
CA VAL A 177 -7.12 2.77 -16.93
C VAL A 177 -7.54 4.04 -17.67
N PHE A 178 -7.27 5.22 -17.09
CA PHE A 178 -7.62 6.50 -17.73
C PHE A 178 -6.78 6.79 -18.98
N ASN A 179 -5.62 6.15 -19.16
CA ASN A 179 -4.83 6.27 -20.37
C ASN A 179 -5.56 5.69 -21.60
N GLN A 180 -6.45 4.71 -21.38
CA GLN A 180 -7.28 4.14 -22.45
C GLN A 180 -8.30 5.16 -22.97
N TYR A 181 -8.77 6.08 -22.13
CA TYR A 181 -9.65 7.17 -22.55
C TYR A 181 -8.95 8.25 -23.39
N GLY A 182 -7.65 8.49 -23.12
CA GLY A 182 -6.85 9.49 -23.84
C GLY A 182 -6.29 9.01 -25.19
N GLY A 183 -6.26 7.68 -25.45
CA GLY A 183 -5.66 7.08 -26.62
C GLY A 183 -6.42 7.31 -27.94
N ASP A 184 -7.72 7.55 -27.88
CA ASP A 184 -8.57 7.71 -29.06
C ASP A 184 -8.70 9.17 -29.56
N LYS A 185 -7.95 10.12 -29.02
CA LYS A 185 -8.04 11.54 -29.43
C LYS A 185 -7.15 11.93 -30.61
N ASN A 186 -6.50 10.96 -31.29
CA ASN A 186 -5.72 11.19 -32.50
C ASN A 186 -6.10 10.18 -33.60
N ALA A 187 -7.40 9.98 -33.82
CA ALA A 187 -7.94 9.37 -35.02
C ALA A 187 -8.70 10.42 -35.84
#